data_74439e7fc876899abaf490ad033ea6ac
#
_entry.id   74439e7fc876899abaf490ad033ea6ac
#
_cell.length_a   1.000
_cell.length_b   1.000
_cell.length_c   1.000
_cell.angle_alpha   90.00
_cell.angle_beta   90.00
_cell.angle_gamma   90.00
#
_symmetry.space_group_name_H-M   'P 1'
#
loop_
_entity.id
_entity.type
_entity.pdbx_description
1 polymer ?
#
loop_
_entity_poly.entity_id
_entity_poly.type
_entity_poly.pdbx_seq_one_letter_code
_entity_poly.pdbx_strand_id
1 'polypeptide(L)'
;EKRYLALVEGSISDDRGLIDLPIERDPVRRQQMAVRLEGKPARSYFEVLEQFGDFTYLQAKPVSGRTHQIRVHFSFIRHPVAGDRLYGSTKSPNGLGRQFLHATELAFDSPLTGRRVTFHSPLPGDLESCLIWLRKRKGARQSRTSEQLRTCEGW
;
A
#
# COMPACT_ATOMS: atom_id res chain seq x y z
N GLU A 1 5.77 -14.74 9.42
CA GLU A 1 5.28 -14.19 8.15
C GLU A 1 4.22 -13.14 8.45
N LYS A 2 4.23 -12.04 7.71
CA LYS A 2 3.27 -10.95 7.87
C LYS A 2 2.79 -10.51 6.50
N ARG A 3 1.49 -10.22 6.39
CA ARG A 3 0.90 -9.62 5.19
C ARG A 3 0.14 -8.36 5.55
N TYR A 4 0.26 -7.36 4.68
CA TYR A 4 -0.37 -6.08 4.84
C TYR A 4 -1.19 -5.75 3.60
N LEU A 5 -2.31 -5.07 3.79
CA LEU A 5 -3.04 -4.41 2.73
C LEU A 5 -2.70 -2.92 2.77
N ALA A 6 -2.35 -2.38 1.62
CA ALA A 6 -1.99 -0.97 1.48
C ALA A 6 -2.64 -0.35 0.25
N LEU A 7 -2.98 0.92 0.36
CA LEU A 7 -3.32 1.77 -0.77
C LEU A 7 -2.18 2.78 -0.94
N VAL A 8 -1.57 2.82 -2.12
CA VAL A 8 -0.47 3.75 -2.41
C VAL A 8 -0.88 4.74 -3.49
N GLU A 9 -0.26 5.91 -3.52
CA GLU A 9 -0.52 6.95 -4.52
C GLU A 9 0.07 6.58 -5.88
N GLY A 10 -0.66 6.90 -6.94
CA GLY A 10 -0.26 6.65 -8.32
C GLY A 10 -0.54 5.24 -8.80
N SER A 11 -0.16 4.99 -10.05
CA SER A 11 -0.30 3.70 -10.73
C SER A 11 1.05 2.99 -10.76
N ILE A 12 1.10 1.76 -10.28
CA ILE A 12 2.25 0.87 -10.38
C ILE A 12 2.04 -0.01 -11.61
N SER A 13 2.99 -0.01 -12.56
CA SER A 13 2.87 -0.75 -13.82
C SER A 13 2.98 -2.26 -13.67
N ASP A 14 3.80 -2.69 -12.71
CA ASP A 14 4.08 -4.12 -12.50
C ASP A 14 3.05 -4.73 -11.54
N ASP A 15 2.49 -5.87 -11.91
CA ASP A 15 1.53 -6.59 -11.05
C ASP A 15 2.16 -7.11 -9.76
N ARG A 16 3.47 -7.37 -9.76
CA ARG A 16 4.25 -7.85 -8.62
C ARG A 16 5.64 -7.25 -8.63
N GLY A 17 6.22 -7.07 -7.45
CA GLY A 17 7.58 -6.57 -7.34
C GLY A 17 8.24 -6.83 -6.00
N LEU A 18 9.54 -6.52 -5.97
CA LEU A 18 10.38 -6.55 -4.79
C LEU A 18 11.06 -5.19 -4.62
N ILE A 19 10.92 -4.62 -3.44
CA ILE A 19 11.72 -3.48 -3.00
C ILE A 19 12.78 -4.02 -2.04
N ASP A 20 14.05 -4.05 -2.49
CA ASP A 20 15.20 -4.53 -1.71
C ASP A 20 16.12 -3.34 -1.44
N LEU A 21 15.82 -2.59 -0.38
CA LEU A 21 16.49 -1.36 -0.04
C LEU A 21 16.72 -1.28 1.48
N PRO A 22 17.98 -0.99 1.92
CA PRO A 22 18.31 -0.91 3.34
C PRO A 22 17.67 0.31 3.99
N ILE A 23 17.27 0.16 5.26
CA ILE A 23 16.56 1.18 6.04
C ILE A 23 17.33 1.55 7.28
N GLU A 24 17.44 2.84 7.55
CA GLU A 24 18.03 3.42 8.73
C GLU A 24 17.16 4.57 9.26
N ARG A 25 17.44 5.01 10.49
CA ARG A 25 16.81 6.22 11.04
C ARG A 25 17.33 7.45 10.30
N ASP A 26 16.41 8.33 9.89
CA ASP A 26 16.78 9.60 9.26
C ASP A 26 17.57 10.47 10.26
N PRO A 27 18.81 10.86 9.94
CA PRO A 27 19.66 11.64 10.86
C PRO A 27 19.13 13.06 11.10
N VAL A 28 18.36 13.61 10.15
CA VAL A 28 17.79 14.96 10.21
C VAL A 28 16.39 14.93 10.80
N ARG A 29 15.55 14.03 10.27
CA ARG A 29 14.15 13.86 10.70
C ARG A 29 14.03 12.64 11.60
N ARG A 30 14.45 12.75 12.84
CA ARG A 30 14.55 11.63 13.80
C ARG A 30 13.27 10.83 14.04
N GLN A 31 12.11 11.38 13.69
CA GLN A 31 10.82 10.65 13.74
C GLN A 31 10.59 9.75 12.52
N GLN A 32 11.43 9.86 11.50
CA GLN A 32 11.32 9.11 10.26
C GLN A 32 12.44 8.06 10.14
N MET A 33 12.16 7.06 9.32
CA MET A 33 13.14 6.15 8.76
C MET A 33 13.39 6.55 7.30
N ALA A 34 14.55 6.21 6.77
CA ALA A 34 14.95 6.52 5.39
C ALA A 34 15.67 5.34 4.75
N VAL A 35 15.60 5.24 3.43
CA VAL A 35 16.47 4.36 2.65
C VAL A 35 17.86 4.97 2.64
N ARG A 36 18.85 4.21 3.13
CA ARG A 36 20.27 4.62 3.18
C ARG A 36 21.17 3.41 3.00
N LEU A 37 22.28 3.58 2.30
CA LEU A 37 23.18 2.48 1.95
C LEU A 37 23.76 1.76 3.20
N GLU A 38 24.01 2.50 4.27
CA GLU A 38 24.53 1.97 5.54
C GLU A 38 23.44 1.39 6.44
N GLY A 39 22.19 1.47 5.99
CA GLY A 39 21.01 0.98 6.73
C GLY A 39 20.97 -0.54 6.86
N LYS A 40 20.08 -1.02 7.69
CA LYS A 40 19.85 -2.46 7.87
C LYS A 40 19.11 -3.02 6.67
N PRO A 41 19.53 -4.17 6.11
CA PRO A 41 18.84 -4.83 4.99
C PRO A 41 17.34 -4.97 5.25
N ALA A 42 16.54 -4.62 4.24
CA ALA A 42 15.10 -4.71 4.30
C ALA A 42 14.51 -5.07 2.92
N ARG A 43 13.58 -6.01 2.90
CA ARG A 43 12.91 -6.49 1.69
C ARG A 43 11.41 -6.47 1.86
N SER A 44 10.71 -5.94 0.87
CA SER A 44 9.25 -5.94 0.81
C SER A 44 8.79 -6.42 -0.55
N TYR A 45 8.16 -7.59 -0.61
CA TYR A 45 7.41 -8.03 -1.79
C TYR A 45 6.06 -7.33 -1.82
N PHE A 46 5.54 -7.10 -3.03
CA PHE A 46 4.18 -6.63 -3.21
C PHE A 46 3.49 -7.31 -4.38
N GLU A 47 2.18 -7.34 -4.32
CA GLU A 47 1.28 -7.79 -5.38
C GLU A 47 0.13 -6.79 -5.51
N VAL A 48 -0.08 -6.29 -6.72
CA VAL A 48 -1.17 -5.36 -7.03
C VAL A 48 -2.49 -6.12 -7.07
N LEU A 49 -3.46 -5.65 -6.31
CA LEU A 49 -4.78 -6.23 -6.24
C LEU A 49 -5.79 -5.45 -7.11
N GLU A 50 -5.68 -4.12 -7.13
CA GLU A 50 -6.60 -3.28 -7.89
C GLU A 50 -5.99 -1.91 -8.22
N GLN A 51 -6.25 -1.40 -9.42
CA GLN A 51 -5.81 -0.09 -9.91
C GLN A 51 -6.99 0.89 -9.96
N PHE A 52 -6.78 2.12 -9.48
CA PHE A 52 -7.78 3.19 -9.47
C PHE A 52 -7.35 4.45 -10.24
N GLY A 53 -6.26 4.37 -11.02
CA GLY A 53 -5.64 5.50 -11.69
C GLY A 53 -4.76 6.33 -10.76
N ASP A 54 -5.36 7.10 -9.86
CA ASP A 54 -4.64 7.90 -8.87
C ASP A 54 -4.08 7.10 -7.68
N PHE A 55 -4.50 5.84 -7.54
CA PHE A 55 -4.12 4.95 -6.45
C PHE A 55 -3.98 3.51 -6.93
N THR A 56 -3.09 2.77 -6.26
CA THR A 56 -2.94 1.32 -6.40
C THR A 56 -3.21 0.65 -5.05
N TYR A 57 -4.16 -0.28 -5.04
CA TYR A 57 -4.41 -1.17 -3.89
C TYR A 57 -3.58 -2.43 -4.05
N LEU A 58 -2.83 -2.79 -3.03
CA LEU A 58 -1.88 -3.89 -3.09
C LEU A 58 -1.77 -4.64 -1.76
N GLN A 59 -1.28 -5.87 -1.85
CA GLN A 59 -0.78 -6.63 -0.71
C GLN A 59 0.74 -6.47 -0.62
N ALA A 60 1.26 -6.18 0.57
CA ALA A 60 2.69 -6.13 0.84
C ALA A 60 3.10 -7.21 1.84
N LYS A 61 4.22 -7.89 1.55
CA LYS A 61 4.83 -8.92 2.41
C LYS A 61 6.25 -8.52 2.76
N PRO A 62 6.48 -7.89 3.93
CA PRO A 62 7.83 -7.59 4.39
C PRO A 62 8.50 -8.89 4.88
N VAL A 63 9.72 -9.17 4.40
CA VAL A 63 10.55 -10.29 4.85
C VAL A 63 11.28 -9.94 6.14
N SER A 64 11.53 -8.66 6.37
CA SER A 64 12.13 -8.10 7.59
C SER A 64 11.11 -7.25 8.34
N GLY A 65 11.41 -6.91 9.60
CA GLY A 65 10.53 -6.12 10.47
C GLY A 65 11.11 -4.76 10.83
N ARG A 66 11.64 -3.99 9.88
CA ARG A 66 12.17 -2.64 10.16
C ARG A 66 11.05 -1.66 10.44
N THR A 67 11.32 -0.72 11.33
CA THR A 67 10.37 0.35 11.67
C THR A 67 9.89 1.06 10.40
N HIS A 68 8.59 1.21 10.24
CA HIS A 68 7.94 1.85 9.10
C HIS A 68 8.34 1.29 7.71
N GLN A 69 8.83 0.06 7.63
CA GLN A 69 9.44 -0.51 6.42
C GLN A 69 8.59 -0.31 5.16
N ILE A 70 7.33 -0.73 5.15
CA ILE A 70 6.43 -0.61 3.99
C ILE A 70 6.26 0.87 3.61
N ARG A 71 6.03 1.74 4.59
CA ARG A 71 5.82 3.18 4.40
C ARG A 71 7.04 3.84 3.76
N VAL A 72 8.24 3.54 4.25
CA VAL A 72 9.52 4.05 3.74
C VAL A 72 9.79 3.54 2.32
N HIS A 73 9.64 2.24 2.09
CA HIS A 73 9.89 1.62 0.79
C HIS A 73 9.00 2.23 -0.30
N PHE A 74 7.68 2.29 -0.07
CA PHE A 74 6.77 2.85 -1.06
C PHE A 74 6.95 4.36 -1.24
N SER A 75 7.25 5.12 -0.19
CA SER A 75 7.60 6.53 -0.32
C SER A 75 8.87 6.74 -1.16
N PHE A 76 9.89 5.92 -0.96
CA PHE A 76 11.14 6.01 -1.71
C PHE A 76 10.96 5.79 -3.21
N ILE A 77 10.13 4.83 -3.61
CA ILE A 77 9.79 4.58 -5.01
C ILE A 77 8.70 5.52 -5.56
N ARG A 78 8.39 6.62 -4.86
CA ARG A 78 7.43 7.67 -5.23
C ARG A 78 5.96 7.23 -5.27
N HIS A 79 5.62 6.19 -4.54
CA HIS A 79 4.26 5.72 -4.33
C HIS A 79 3.93 5.71 -2.83
N PRO A 80 3.90 6.87 -2.12
CA PRO A 80 3.66 6.88 -0.69
C PRO A 80 2.31 6.26 -0.35
N VAL A 81 2.21 5.66 0.83
CA VAL A 81 0.95 5.12 1.32
C VAL A 81 -0.07 6.24 1.48
N ALA A 82 -1.25 6.10 0.90
CA ALA A 82 -2.30 7.12 0.93
C ALA A 82 -2.65 7.52 2.39
N GLY A 83 -2.75 8.82 2.65
CA GLY A 83 -2.98 9.37 3.98
C GLY A 83 -1.75 9.40 4.90
N ASP A 84 -0.59 8.93 4.45
CA ASP A 84 0.65 8.93 5.23
C ASP A 84 1.42 10.26 5.10
N ARG A 85 0.98 11.25 5.84
CA ARG A 85 1.60 12.60 5.82
C ARG A 85 3.07 12.59 6.26
N LEU A 86 3.47 11.63 7.09
CA LEU A 86 4.85 11.54 7.57
C LEU A 86 5.82 11.18 6.44
N TYR A 87 5.38 10.37 5.49
CA TYR A 87 6.19 9.89 4.36
C TYR A 87 5.77 10.48 3.00
N GLY A 88 5.14 11.65 3.01
CA GLY A 88 4.95 12.47 1.82
C GLY A 88 3.65 12.21 1.05
N SER A 89 2.69 11.49 1.62
CA SER A 89 1.37 11.41 1.03
C SER A 89 0.70 12.78 0.98
N THR A 90 0.21 13.15 -0.21
CA THR A 90 -0.54 14.38 -0.44
C THR A 90 -2.04 14.11 -0.62
N LYS A 91 -2.44 12.85 -0.78
CA LYS A 91 -3.80 12.43 -1.08
C LYS A 91 -4.41 11.63 0.08
N SER A 92 -5.61 12.01 0.44
CA SER A 92 -6.41 11.33 1.47
C SER A 92 -7.77 10.94 0.86
N PRO A 93 -7.90 9.74 0.28
CA PRO A 93 -9.14 9.34 -0.38
C PRO A 93 -10.27 9.23 0.64
N ASN A 94 -11.46 9.73 0.25
CA ASN A 94 -12.66 9.73 1.09
C ASN A 94 -12.47 10.33 2.49
N GLY A 95 -11.58 11.33 2.64
CA GLY A 95 -11.32 11.98 3.93
C GLY A 95 -10.63 11.10 4.97
N LEU A 96 -9.92 10.05 4.55
CA LEU A 96 -9.20 9.15 5.45
C LEU A 96 -8.23 9.91 6.35
N GLY A 97 -8.38 9.80 7.67
CA GLY A 97 -7.59 10.53 8.67
C GLY A 97 -6.24 9.92 9.03
N ARG A 98 -5.88 8.78 8.45
CA ARG A 98 -4.66 8.02 8.73
C ARG A 98 -4.10 7.34 7.48
N GLN A 99 -2.91 6.76 7.57
CA GLN A 99 -2.34 5.97 6.48
C GLN A 99 -3.21 4.73 6.18
N PHE A 100 -3.44 4.45 4.89
CA PHE A 100 -4.10 3.23 4.43
C PHE A 100 -3.10 2.06 4.46
N LEU A 101 -2.86 1.54 5.64
CA LEU A 101 -2.00 0.39 5.87
C LEU A 101 -2.60 -0.47 7.00
N HIS A 102 -2.79 -1.76 6.72
CA HIS A 102 -3.40 -2.70 7.65
C HIS A 102 -2.69 -4.06 7.63
N ALA A 103 -2.31 -4.56 8.80
CA ALA A 103 -1.78 -5.91 8.95
C ALA A 103 -2.95 -6.90 8.90
N THR A 104 -3.08 -7.61 7.78
CA THR A 104 -4.22 -8.52 7.54
C THR A 104 -3.93 -9.96 7.94
N GLU A 105 -2.65 -10.35 7.99
CA GLU A 105 -2.25 -11.71 8.35
C GLU A 105 -0.95 -11.71 9.15
N LEU A 106 -0.93 -12.52 10.19
CA LEU A 106 0.26 -12.87 10.96
C LEU A 106 0.35 -14.39 11.09
N ALA A 107 1.45 -14.98 10.63
CA ALA A 107 1.71 -16.40 10.79
C ALA A 107 3.11 -16.64 11.39
N PHE A 108 3.18 -17.54 12.36
CA PHE A 108 4.44 -17.95 13.02
C PHE A 108 4.33 -19.38 13.55
N ASP A 109 5.46 -19.99 13.84
CA ASP A 109 5.47 -21.29 14.48
C ASP A 109 5.42 -21.09 16.00
N SER A 110 4.42 -21.67 16.65
CA SER A 110 4.20 -21.53 18.09
C SER A 110 5.43 -22.03 18.87
N PRO A 111 6.03 -21.20 19.71
CA PRO A 111 7.19 -21.62 20.52
C PRO A 111 6.84 -22.71 21.55
N LEU A 112 5.56 -22.90 21.88
CA LEU A 112 5.10 -23.92 22.82
C LEU A 112 4.86 -25.26 22.15
N THR A 113 4.37 -25.28 20.91
CA THR A 113 3.90 -26.50 20.26
C THR A 113 4.65 -26.84 18.97
N GLY A 114 5.47 -25.91 18.45
CA GLY A 114 6.11 -26.02 17.14
C GLY A 114 5.15 -25.99 15.95
N ARG A 115 3.86 -25.88 16.18
CA ARG A 115 2.85 -25.86 15.11
C ARG A 115 2.71 -24.47 14.49
N ARG A 116 2.49 -24.42 13.19
CA ARG A 116 2.16 -23.19 12.45
C ARG A 116 0.82 -22.65 12.94
N VAL A 117 0.81 -21.38 13.35
CA VAL A 117 -0.39 -20.64 13.75
C VAL A 117 -0.55 -19.45 12.83
N THR A 118 -1.78 -19.21 12.37
CA THR A 118 -2.10 -18.08 11.47
C THR A 118 -3.28 -17.31 12.03
N PHE A 119 -3.11 -16.00 12.13
CA PHE A 119 -4.15 -15.07 12.54
C PHE A 119 -4.51 -14.17 11.36
N HIS A 120 -5.80 -13.91 11.19
CA HIS A 120 -6.33 -12.99 10.20
C HIS A 120 -7.06 -11.83 10.87
N SER A 121 -6.90 -10.65 10.32
CA SER A 121 -7.61 -9.45 10.73
C SER A 121 -8.33 -8.87 9.51
N PRO A 122 -9.66 -8.70 9.56
CA PRO A 122 -10.42 -8.11 8.47
C PRO A 122 -10.03 -6.64 8.29
N LEU A 123 -10.26 -6.12 7.08
CA LEU A 123 -10.00 -4.72 6.79
C LEU A 123 -10.90 -3.83 7.65
N PRO A 124 -10.36 -2.83 8.38
CA PRO A 124 -11.17 -1.91 9.17
C PRO A 124 -12.15 -1.11 8.32
N GLY A 125 -13.31 -0.79 8.89
CA GLY A 125 -14.42 -0.16 8.16
C GLY A 125 -14.10 1.20 7.53
N ASP A 126 -13.18 2.00 8.11
CA ASP A 126 -12.69 3.25 7.52
C ASP A 126 -11.91 3.00 6.22
N LEU A 127 -11.06 1.97 6.19
CA LEU A 127 -10.30 1.58 5.00
C LEU A 127 -11.20 0.90 3.96
N GLU A 128 -12.14 0.07 4.40
CA GLU A 128 -13.12 -0.55 3.51
C GLU A 128 -14.00 0.50 2.83
N SER A 129 -14.46 1.50 3.57
CA SER A 129 -15.21 2.64 3.03
C SER A 129 -14.44 3.40 1.95
N CYS A 130 -13.11 3.56 2.13
CA CYS A 130 -12.24 4.13 1.11
C CYS A 130 -12.24 3.32 -0.18
N LEU A 131 -12.11 1.99 -0.11
CA LEU A 131 -12.12 1.12 -1.30
C LEU A 131 -13.47 1.17 -2.01
N ILE A 132 -14.58 1.11 -1.27
CA ILE A 132 -15.92 1.22 -1.83
C ILE A 132 -16.08 2.55 -2.60
N TRP A 133 -15.63 3.65 -2.02
CA TRP A 133 -15.66 4.96 -2.67
C TRP A 133 -14.83 5.01 -3.95
N LEU A 134 -13.61 4.46 -3.94
CA LEU A 134 -12.74 4.38 -5.12
C LEU A 134 -13.35 3.53 -6.23
N ARG A 135 -13.93 2.37 -5.89
CA ARG A 135 -14.60 1.46 -6.84
C ARG A 135 -15.79 2.13 -7.53
N LYS A 136 -16.61 2.86 -6.78
CA LYS A 136 -17.72 3.65 -7.34
C LYS A 136 -17.23 4.71 -8.34
N ARG A 137 -16.14 5.40 -8.03
CA ARG A 137 -15.54 6.42 -8.94
C ARG A 137 -14.95 5.80 -10.20
N LYS A 138 -14.30 4.64 -10.08
CA LYS A 138 -13.79 3.89 -11.24
C LYS A 138 -14.92 3.48 -12.18
N GLY A 139 -16.00 2.93 -11.68
CA GLY A 139 -17.18 2.58 -12.48
C GLY A 139 -17.82 3.78 -13.18
N ALA A 140 -17.96 4.91 -12.49
CA ALA A 140 -18.49 6.14 -13.06
C ALA A 140 -17.61 6.73 -14.18
N ARG A 141 -16.28 6.61 -14.08
CA ARG A 141 -15.34 7.05 -15.13
C ARG A 141 -15.44 6.15 -16.37
N GLN A 142 -15.52 4.84 -16.20
CA GLN A 142 -15.67 3.89 -17.30
C GLN A 142 -16.99 4.11 -18.07
N SER A 143 -18.09 4.37 -17.38
CA SER A 143 -19.39 4.67 -18.00
C SER A 143 -19.34 5.93 -18.86
N ARG A 144 -18.71 7.02 -18.39
CA ARG A 144 -18.56 8.27 -19.14
C ARG A 144 -17.70 8.10 -20.39
N THR A 145 -16.62 7.33 -20.31
CA THR A 145 -15.74 7.07 -21.47
C THR A 145 -16.49 6.26 -22.54
N SER A 146 -17.26 5.27 -22.13
CA SER A 146 -18.09 4.46 -23.05
C SER A 146 -19.19 5.26 -23.74
N GLU A 147 -19.77 6.24 -23.05
CA GLU A 147 -20.81 7.12 -23.58
C GLU A 147 -20.22 8.14 -24.58
N GLN A 148 -19.05 8.70 -24.30
CA GLN A 148 -18.33 9.59 -25.23
C GLN A 148 -17.88 8.89 -26.50
N LEU A 149 -17.44 7.63 -26.43
CA LEU A 149 -17.05 6.86 -27.62
C LEU A 149 -18.27 6.56 -28.52
N ARG A 150 -19.45 6.27 -27.96
CA ARG A 150 -20.67 6.04 -28.73
C ARG A 150 -21.20 7.29 -29.44
N THR A 151 -20.97 8.48 -28.87
CA THR A 151 -21.36 9.76 -29.51
C THR A 151 -20.43 10.17 -30.65
N CYS A 152 -19.20 9.64 -30.72
CA CYS A 152 -18.26 9.91 -31.83
C CYS A 152 -18.44 8.96 -33.03
N GLU A 153 -19.13 7.84 -32.88
CA GLU A 153 -19.42 6.90 -33.99
C GLU A 153 -20.68 7.27 -34.80
N GLY A 154 -21.33 8.40 -34.50
CA GLY A 154 -22.57 8.87 -35.10
C GLY A 154 -22.44 10.01 -36.13
N TRP A 155 -21.26 10.10 -36.84
CA TRP A 155 -21.06 11.07 -37.96
C TRP A 155 -20.61 10.35 -39.21
#